data_ae4e61cb02e4fab18dd420da02b0e740
#
_entry.id   ae4e61cb02e4fab18dd420da02b0e740
#
_cell.length_a   1.000
_cell.length_b   1.000
_cell.length_c   1.000
_cell.angle_alpha   90.00
_cell.angle_beta   90.00
_cell.angle_gamma   90.00
#
_symmetry.space_group_name_H-M   'P 1'
#
loop_
_entity.id
_entity.type
_entity.pdbx_description
1 polymer ?
#
loop_
_entity_poly.entity_id
_entity_poly.type
_entity_poly.pdbx_seq_one_letter_code
_entity_poly.pdbx_strand_id
1 'polypeptide(L)'
;MNFKLFFTNATVVAVLLLAGCDKGGSTASEEAAQQNQAEERDFNSITARPEILDRLQIGQPFLVDLADKIQVPSRVQVDEERTAQIGSYVTGRIIEMFVILGDYVKTGDRLARITSPDLTQAQLAYLRASSRVVVTTKAAERARHLLAADAIPVAEVERRQSELEIAQAELDAATDQLSLFGMDNMELKELKKRGKILPWLDIKATREGYIIARNVIVGQVVQPADPLFQVADLSHVWVVGDVPEQIARDVRLEQHVEINVPALGPHLLDGMIIFVSDTVNRLTRTVMTRVSVENSDRKLKPDMLANMHITDAQHEVLVVPEGAIVRELNQDYVFVAVSDNHFQRVHVELGPEVASLRPVLKGLTIDQRIVTAGAFHLDSERKLAELE
;
A
#
# COMPACT_ATOMS: atom_id res chain seq x y z
N MET A 1 42.89 -12.45 15.59
CA MET A 1 43.52 -11.84 16.78
C MET A 1 42.61 -12.08 17.95
N ASN A 2 43.07 -12.94 18.78
CA ASN A 2 42.56 -13.51 20.03
C ASN A 2 41.89 -12.51 20.97
N PHE A 3 40.82 -12.90 21.69
CA PHE A 3 40.84 -13.04 23.15
C PHE A 3 39.67 -13.87 23.65
N LYS A 4 40.03 -14.99 24.29
CA LYS A 4 39.20 -15.86 25.18
C LYS A 4 39.22 -15.26 26.59
N LEU A 5 38.20 -15.58 27.42
CA LEU A 5 38.27 -16.05 28.82
C LEU A 5 36.84 -16.09 29.34
N PHE A 6 36.24 -17.30 29.70
CA PHE A 6 36.34 -18.06 30.93
C PHE A 6 35.82 -17.30 32.16
N PHE A 7 34.72 -17.77 32.77
CA PHE A 7 34.74 -18.33 34.11
C PHE A 7 33.40 -18.99 34.46
N THR A 8 33.49 -20.26 34.79
CA THR A 8 32.61 -21.17 35.54
C THR A 8 32.47 -20.75 37.00
N ASN A 9 31.31 -20.99 37.63
CA ASN A 9 31.31 -21.65 38.93
C ASN A 9 29.92 -22.23 39.28
N ALA A 10 29.93 -23.51 39.52
CA ALA A 10 28.91 -24.33 40.16
C ALA A 10 29.10 -24.30 41.68
N THR A 11 28.02 -24.34 42.46
CA THR A 11 28.09 -24.79 43.85
C THR A 11 26.81 -25.53 44.24
N VAL A 12 26.97 -26.79 44.51
CA VAL A 12 26.09 -27.79 45.14
C VAL A 12 26.30 -27.76 46.66
N VAL A 13 25.26 -27.84 47.47
CA VAL A 13 25.26 -28.38 48.83
C VAL A 13 23.78 -28.56 49.25
N ALA A 14 23.25 -29.73 49.33
CA ALA A 14 23.34 -30.82 50.34
C ALA A 14 22.23 -30.77 51.40
N VAL A 15 21.53 -31.83 51.40
CA VAL A 15 20.48 -32.42 52.25
C VAL A 15 20.85 -32.47 53.75
N LEU A 16 19.83 -32.28 54.62
CA LEU A 16 19.82 -32.88 55.95
C LEU A 16 18.40 -33.20 56.39
N LEU A 17 18.13 -34.50 56.50
CA LEU A 17 17.01 -35.15 57.20
C LEU A 17 17.25 -35.10 58.68
N LEU A 18 16.21 -34.83 59.46
CA LEU A 18 16.13 -35.35 60.85
C LEU A 18 14.68 -35.74 61.18
N ALA A 19 14.50 -36.98 61.40
CA ALA A 19 13.31 -37.62 61.96
C ALA A 19 13.29 -37.47 63.49
N GLY A 20 12.09 -37.31 64.04
CA GLY A 20 11.87 -37.42 65.49
C GLY A 20 10.41 -37.75 65.78
N CYS A 21 10.13 -38.98 66.05
CA CYS A 21 8.87 -39.45 66.67
C CYS A 21 8.82 -39.08 68.14
N ASP A 22 7.69 -38.65 68.66
CA ASP A 22 7.23 -39.14 69.93
C ASP A 22 5.71 -39.16 70.07
N LYS A 23 5.23 -40.18 70.81
CA LYS A 23 3.84 -40.57 71.10
C LYS A 23 3.34 -39.84 72.31
N GLY A 24 2.04 -39.54 72.36
CA GLY A 24 1.40 -39.33 73.67
C GLY A 24 0.01 -38.70 73.50
N GLY A 25 -1.02 -39.52 73.69
CA GLY A 25 -2.42 -39.31 73.58
C GLY A 25 -3.04 -38.28 74.51
N SER A 26 -4.21 -37.80 74.09
CA SER A 26 -5.37 -37.67 75.01
C SER A 26 -6.60 -37.29 74.19
N THR A 27 -7.57 -38.15 74.27
CA THR A 27 -8.98 -37.95 73.90
C THR A 27 -9.60 -36.84 74.73
N ALA A 28 -10.24 -35.85 74.12
CA ALA A 28 -11.41 -35.08 74.52
C ALA A 28 -11.43 -33.72 73.86
N SER A 29 -12.21 -33.57 72.82
CA SER A 29 -12.85 -32.32 72.35
C SER A 29 -13.36 -32.48 70.91
N GLU A 30 -14.19 -33.47 70.68
CA GLU A 30 -14.85 -33.70 69.38
C GLU A 30 -16.31 -33.20 69.37
N GLU A 31 -16.65 -32.17 70.14
CA GLU A 31 -18.01 -31.69 70.27
C GLU A 31 -18.18 -30.13 70.20
N ALA A 32 -17.15 -29.40 69.78
CA ALA A 32 -17.27 -27.89 69.66
C ALA A 32 -16.83 -27.30 68.32
N ALA A 33 -16.75 -28.08 67.24
CA ALA A 33 -16.31 -27.59 65.90
C ALA A 33 -17.42 -27.66 64.83
N GLN A 34 -18.68 -27.70 65.24
CA GLN A 34 -19.81 -27.75 64.27
C GLN A 34 -20.77 -26.56 64.41
N GLN A 35 -20.33 -25.38 64.69
CA GLN A 35 -21.14 -24.15 64.61
C GLN A 35 -20.28 -22.93 64.38
N ASN A 36 -19.59 -22.87 63.25
CA ASN A 36 -19.18 -21.61 62.65
C ASN A 36 -18.82 -21.84 61.17
N GLN A 37 -19.77 -22.31 60.37
CA GLN A 37 -19.79 -21.99 58.98
C GLN A 37 -20.30 -20.56 58.94
N ALA A 38 -19.39 -19.59 59.05
CA ALA A 38 -19.62 -18.27 58.60
C ALA A 38 -19.93 -18.41 57.10
N GLU A 39 -21.14 -18.08 56.68
CA GLU A 39 -21.51 -17.85 55.30
C GLU A 39 -20.45 -16.89 54.77
N GLU A 40 -19.53 -17.36 53.93
CA GLU A 40 -18.73 -16.49 53.07
C GLU A 40 -19.73 -15.70 52.26
N ARG A 41 -20.00 -14.47 52.69
CA ARG A 41 -20.84 -13.53 51.88
C ARG A 41 -20.18 -13.40 50.52
N ASP A 42 -20.79 -14.02 49.51
CA ASP A 42 -20.36 -13.88 48.13
C ASP A 42 -20.71 -12.46 47.67
N PHE A 43 -19.76 -11.54 47.82
CA PHE A 43 -19.90 -10.13 47.42
C PHE A 43 -20.19 -9.93 45.91
N ASN A 44 -20.19 -11.03 45.16
CA ASN A 44 -20.56 -11.02 43.74
C ASN A 44 -22.03 -11.34 43.50
N SER A 45 -22.79 -11.70 44.52
CA SER A 45 -24.20 -12.03 44.43
C SER A 45 -25.06 -11.03 45.20
N ILE A 46 -26.24 -10.73 44.67
CA ILE A 46 -27.21 -9.82 45.32
C ILE A 46 -28.64 -10.32 45.11
N THR A 47 -29.44 -10.20 46.18
CA THR A 47 -30.88 -10.41 46.10
C THR A 47 -31.56 -9.05 46.03
N ALA A 48 -32.17 -8.74 44.88
CA ALA A 48 -32.81 -7.45 44.66
C ALA A 48 -34.12 -7.32 45.46
N ARG A 49 -34.37 -6.13 46.03
CA ARG A 49 -35.63 -5.80 46.65
C ARG A 49 -36.75 -5.61 45.61
N PRO A 50 -38.04 -5.85 45.97
CA PRO A 50 -39.15 -5.70 45.02
C PRO A 50 -39.19 -4.34 44.30
N GLU A 51 -38.85 -3.27 44.99
CA GLU A 51 -38.82 -1.90 44.44
C GLU A 51 -37.81 -1.68 43.31
N ILE A 52 -36.73 -2.50 43.30
CA ILE A 52 -35.68 -2.42 42.29
C ILE A 52 -36.01 -3.32 41.14
N LEU A 53 -36.64 -4.49 41.38
CA LEU A 53 -37.03 -5.44 40.34
C LEU A 53 -37.90 -4.78 39.27
N ASP A 54 -38.81 -3.88 39.64
CA ASP A 54 -39.68 -3.13 38.72
C ASP A 54 -38.89 -2.15 37.80
N ARG A 55 -37.63 -1.85 38.12
CA ARG A 55 -36.76 -0.95 37.36
C ARG A 55 -35.74 -1.72 36.50
N LEU A 56 -35.68 -3.02 36.60
CA LEU A 56 -34.77 -3.85 35.85
C LEU A 56 -35.43 -4.36 34.59
N GLN A 57 -34.69 -4.36 33.50
CA GLN A 57 -35.06 -5.12 32.31
C GLN A 57 -34.14 -6.32 32.23
N ILE A 58 -34.75 -7.51 32.18
CA ILE A 58 -34.01 -8.76 32.05
C ILE A 58 -34.20 -9.25 30.59
N GLY A 59 -33.10 -9.58 29.96
CA GLY A 59 -33.08 -10.12 28.59
C GLY A 59 -31.93 -11.10 28.42
N GLN A 60 -31.58 -11.38 27.20
CA GLN A 60 -30.42 -12.21 26.84
C GLN A 60 -29.45 -11.40 26.00
N PRO A 61 -28.14 -11.70 26.08
CA PRO A 61 -27.20 -11.22 25.07
C PRO A 61 -27.66 -11.74 23.69
N PHE A 62 -27.41 -11.00 22.64
CA PHE A 62 -27.84 -11.39 21.30
C PHE A 62 -26.70 -11.23 20.30
N LEU A 63 -26.78 -11.95 19.19
CA LEU A 63 -25.80 -11.90 18.12
C LEU A 63 -26.14 -10.76 17.16
N VAL A 64 -25.15 -10.00 16.77
CA VAL A 64 -25.22 -8.96 15.74
C VAL A 64 -24.07 -9.16 14.77
N ASP A 65 -24.37 -9.02 13.49
CA ASP A 65 -23.33 -8.96 12.47
C ASP A 65 -22.58 -7.62 12.59
N LEU A 66 -21.40 -7.66 13.13
CA LEU A 66 -20.51 -6.51 13.20
C LEU A 66 -19.36 -6.69 12.21
N ALA A 67 -19.02 -5.58 11.57
CA ALA A 67 -17.83 -5.48 10.75
C ALA A 67 -16.86 -4.53 11.43
N ASP A 68 -15.68 -5.00 11.78
CA ASP A 68 -14.65 -4.15 12.34
C ASP A 68 -14.04 -3.27 11.25
N LYS A 69 -13.92 -1.96 11.52
CA LYS A 69 -13.16 -1.06 10.66
C LYS A 69 -11.72 -1.03 11.13
N ILE A 70 -10.84 -1.54 10.30
CA ILE A 70 -9.41 -1.58 10.59
C ILE A 70 -8.74 -0.40 9.90
N GLN A 71 -7.99 0.37 10.67
CA GLN A 71 -7.22 1.49 10.15
C GLN A 71 -5.81 1.04 9.77
N VAL A 72 -5.46 1.19 8.50
CA VAL A 72 -4.15 0.85 7.95
C VAL A 72 -3.41 2.14 7.57
N PRO A 73 -2.27 2.43 8.19
CA PRO A 73 -1.42 3.54 7.76
C PRO A 73 -1.00 3.37 6.31
N SER A 74 -1.14 4.42 5.53
CA SER A 74 -0.99 4.38 4.08
C SER A 74 -0.31 5.65 3.57
N ARG A 75 0.12 5.62 2.31
CA ARG A 75 0.73 6.77 1.63
C ARG A 75 0.16 6.93 0.23
N VAL A 76 -0.06 8.17 -0.17
CA VAL A 76 -0.39 8.51 -1.55
C VAL A 76 0.84 8.33 -2.43
N GLN A 77 0.70 7.63 -3.54
CA GLN A 77 1.73 7.43 -4.56
C GLN A 77 1.19 7.79 -5.93
N VAL A 78 2.09 8.10 -6.86
CA VAL A 78 1.71 8.25 -8.27
C VAL A 78 1.22 6.92 -8.82
N ASP A 79 0.27 6.98 -9.73
CA ASP A 79 -0.10 5.83 -10.55
C ASP A 79 1.03 5.56 -11.56
N GLU A 80 1.76 4.45 -11.35
CA GLU A 80 2.88 4.07 -12.19
C GLU A 80 2.45 3.77 -13.63
N GLU A 81 1.22 3.29 -13.86
CA GLU A 81 0.69 3.03 -15.19
C GLU A 81 0.40 4.33 -15.96
N ARG A 82 0.19 5.42 -15.22
CA ARG A 82 -0.04 6.77 -15.74
C ARG A 82 1.18 7.67 -15.65
N THR A 83 2.35 7.10 -15.38
CA THR A 83 3.61 7.81 -15.24
C THR A 83 4.56 7.43 -16.38
N ALA A 84 5.29 8.40 -16.90
CA ALA A 84 6.35 8.19 -17.89
C ALA A 84 7.66 8.75 -17.37
N GLN A 85 8.70 7.91 -17.40
CA GLN A 85 10.06 8.34 -17.15
C GLN A 85 10.73 8.66 -18.49
N ILE A 86 11.21 9.89 -18.66
CA ILE A 86 11.76 10.40 -19.90
C ILE A 86 13.25 10.61 -19.73
N GLY A 87 14.02 9.95 -20.59
CA GLY A 87 15.48 10.02 -20.65
C GLY A 87 15.98 10.57 -21.98
N SER A 88 17.29 10.55 -22.17
CA SER A 88 17.94 10.83 -23.44
C SER A 88 18.14 9.53 -24.24
N TYR A 89 18.03 9.60 -25.54
CA TYR A 89 18.40 8.51 -26.45
C TYR A 89 19.88 8.52 -26.84
N VAL A 90 20.58 9.64 -26.59
CA VAL A 90 21.97 9.85 -26.98
C VAL A 90 22.76 10.46 -25.85
N THR A 91 24.08 10.21 -25.84
CA THR A 91 25.00 10.93 -24.95
C THR A 91 25.14 12.35 -25.45
N GLY A 92 25.03 13.33 -24.54
CA GLY A 92 25.17 14.71 -24.92
C GLY A 92 25.04 15.71 -23.78
N ARG A 93 25.14 16.99 -24.10
CA ARG A 93 25.03 18.09 -23.14
C ARG A 93 23.67 18.80 -23.29
N ILE A 94 22.99 19.01 -22.21
CA ILE A 94 21.78 19.84 -22.15
C ILE A 94 22.18 21.31 -22.41
N ILE A 95 21.60 21.91 -23.44
CA ILE A 95 21.88 23.30 -23.81
C ILE A 95 20.72 24.24 -23.51
N GLU A 96 19.50 23.71 -23.46
CA GLU A 96 18.30 24.51 -23.21
C GLU A 96 17.26 23.67 -22.47
N MET A 97 16.48 24.32 -21.62
CA MET A 97 15.39 23.74 -20.85
C MET A 97 14.12 24.52 -21.12
N PHE A 98 13.01 23.82 -21.43
CA PHE A 98 11.75 24.46 -21.83
C PHE A 98 10.68 24.35 -20.75
N VAL A 99 10.89 23.49 -19.73
CA VAL A 99 9.89 23.20 -18.68
C VAL A 99 10.50 23.29 -17.30
N ILE A 100 9.64 23.59 -16.34
CA ILE A 100 9.97 23.56 -14.89
C ILE A 100 9.12 22.52 -14.18
N LEU A 101 9.45 22.24 -12.94
CA LEU A 101 8.69 21.35 -12.07
C LEU A 101 7.27 21.90 -11.88
N GLY A 102 6.25 21.05 -12.06
CA GLY A 102 4.84 21.40 -11.94
C GLY A 102 4.17 21.85 -13.25
N ASP A 103 4.92 22.06 -14.33
CA ASP A 103 4.33 22.39 -15.63
C ASP A 103 3.50 21.22 -16.17
N TYR A 104 2.38 21.56 -16.82
CA TYR A 104 1.61 20.60 -17.61
C TYR A 104 2.15 20.53 -19.02
N VAL A 105 2.38 19.33 -19.53
CA VAL A 105 2.89 19.06 -20.88
C VAL A 105 1.97 18.09 -21.61
N LYS A 106 1.90 18.24 -22.94
CA LYS A 106 1.23 17.30 -23.83
C LYS A 106 2.24 16.38 -24.49
N THR A 107 1.79 15.23 -24.96
CA THR A 107 2.61 14.33 -25.77
C THR A 107 3.23 15.08 -26.95
N GLY A 108 4.56 14.98 -27.10
CA GLY A 108 5.32 15.68 -28.14
C GLY A 108 5.86 17.06 -27.76
N ASP A 109 5.45 17.64 -26.62
CA ASP A 109 5.99 18.91 -26.14
C ASP A 109 7.48 18.79 -25.82
N ARG A 110 8.23 19.86 -26.11
CA ARG A 110 9.67 19.91 -25.89
C ARG A 110 9.97 20.16 -24.42
N LEU A 111 10.76 19.29 -23.81
CA LEU A 111 11.19 19.39 -22.40
C LEU A 111 12.58 20.02 -22.27
N ALA A 112 13.49 19.54 -23.08
CA ALA A 112 14.88 20.05 -23.10
C ALA A 112 15.49 19.88 -24.49
N ARG A 113 16.60 20.55 -24.72
CA ARG A 113 17.43 20.41 -25.93
C ARG A 113 18.80 19.91 -25.56
N ILE A 114 19.24 18.87 -26.28
CA ILE A 114 20.54 18.24 -26.10
C ILE A 114 21.40 18.41 -27.35
N THR A 115 22.68 18.68 -27.18
CA THR A 115 23.68 18.59 -28.25
C THR A 115 24.48 17.32 -28.12
N SER A 116 24.67 16.60 -29.25
CA SER A 116 25.32 15.28 -29.26
C SER A 116 26.26 15.14 -30.46
N PRO A 117 27.51 14.69 -30.22
CA PRO A 117 28.42 14.30 -31.30
C PRO A 117 27.91 13.09 -32.09
N ASP A 118 27.32 12.10 -31.38
CA ASP A 118 26.80 10.87 -32.00
C ASP A 118 25.66 11.16 -32.96
N LEU A 119 24.74 12.04 -32.57
CA LEU A 119 23.66 12.54 -33.44
C LEU A 119 24.24 13.22 -34.69
N THR A 120 25.26 14.06 -34.51
CA THR A 120 25.93 14.79 -35.61
C THR A 120 26.53 13.81 -36.61
N GLN A 121 27.19 12.76 -36.13
CA GLN A 121 27.78 11.71 -36.95
C GLN A 121 26.72 10.89 -37.71
N ALA A 122 25.64 10.49 -37.02
CA ALA A 122 24.54 9.75 -37.65
C ALA A 122 23.81 10.56 -38.73
N GLN A 123 23.58 11.86 -38.50
CA GLN A 123 23.02 12.77 -39.54
C GLN A 123 23.94 12.90 -40.76
N LEU A 124 25.27 12.97 -40.52
CA LEU A 124 26.23 12.99 -41.62
C LEU A 124 26.20 11.70 -42.45
N ALA A 125 26.15 10.55 -41.77
CA ALA A 125 26.05 9.24 -42.43
C ALA A 125 24.77 9.17 -43.30
N TYR A 126 23.63 9.57 -42.76
CA TYR A 126 22.35 9.62 -43.48
C TYR A 126 22.40 10.49 -44.70
N LEU A 127 22.94 11.72 -44.60
CA LEU A 127 23.04 12.64 -45.75
C LEU A 127 23.97 12.08 -46.84
N ARG A 128 25.08 11.44 -46.47
CA ARG A 128 25.99 10.75 -47.40
C ARG A 128 25.32 9.59 -48.11
N ALA A 129 24.66 8.71 -47.35
CA ALA A 129 23.94 7.54 -47.89
C ALA A 129 22.79 8.00 -48.82
N SER A 130 22.00 9.02 -48.42
CA SER A 130 20.95 9.59 -49.25
C SER A 130 21.49 10.14 -50.55
N SER A 131 22.61 10.87 -50.56
CA SER A 131 23.25 11.37 -51.77
C SER A 131 23.77 10.22 -52.68
N ARG A 132 24.33 9.16 -52.07
CA ARG A 132 24.80 7.99 -52.79
C ARG A 132 23.68 7.27 -53.53
N VAL A 133 22.53 7.07 -52.87
CA VAL A 133 21.32 6.48 -53.49
C VAL A 133 20.91 7.31 -54.73
N VAL A 134 20.89 8.63 -54.65
CA VAL A 134 20.54 9.48 -55.80
C VAL A 134 21.50 9.25 -56.98
N VAL A 135 22.81 9.15 -56.73
CA VAL A 135 23.83 8.94 -57.75
C VAL A 135 23.71 7.56 -58.36
N THR A 136 23.61 6.52 -57.50
CA THR A 136 23.51 5.10 -57.98
C THR A 136 22.20 4.84 -58.71
N THR A 137 21.05 5.44 -58.29
CA THR A 137 19.78 5.35 -59.00
C THR A 137 19.94 5.86 -60.43
N LYS A 138 20.48 7.08 -60.59
CA LYS A 138 20.70 7.65 -61.93
C LYS A 138 21.69 6.82 -62.77
N ALA A 139 22.68 6.17 -62.16
CA ALA A 139 23.62 5.28 -62.86
C ALA A 139 22.94 4.01 -63.33
N ALA A 140 22.13 3.37 -62.49
CA ALA A 140 21.35 2.20 -62.82
C ALA A 140 20.31 2.48 -63.94
N GLU A 141 19.62 3.60 -63.85
CA GLU A 141 18.66 4.07 -64.90
C GLU A 141 19.37 4.27 -66.25
N ARG A 142 20.51 4.98 -66.22
CA ARG A 142 21.31 5.16 -67.48
C ARG A 142 21.77 3.82 -68.04
N ALA A 143 22.25 2.90 -67.19
CA ALA A 143 22.67 1.58 -67.64
C ALA A 143 21.53 0.78 -68.29
N ARG A 144 20.32 0.83 -67.74
CA ARG A 144 19.13 0.20 -68.35
C ARG A 144 18.80 0.78 -69.73
N HIS A 145 18.86 2.12 -69.86
CA HIS A 145 18.65 2.76 -71.17
C HIS A 145 19.71 2.38 -72.18
N LEU A 146 21.00 2.30 -71.81
CA LEU A 146 22.07 1.87 -72.69
C LEU A 146 21.98 0.38 -73.11
N LEU A 147 21.55 -0.49 -72.21
CA LEU A 147 21.26 -1.88 -72.54
C LEU A 147 20.13 -2.01 -73.57
N ALA A 148 19.05 -1.22 -73.38
CA ALA A 148 17.93 -1.19 -74.35
C ALA A 148 18.35 -0.69 -75.76
N ALA A 149 19.49 -0.01 -75.85
CA ALA A 149 20.12 0.42 -77.11
C ALA A 149 21.28 -0.50 -77.55
N ASP A 150 21.40 -1.69 -76.98
CA ASP A 150 22.50 -2.69 -77.22
C ASP A 150 23.92 -2.09 -77.06
N ALA A 151 24.08 -1.06 -76.26
CA ALA A 151 25.35 -0.33 -76.09
C ALA A 151 26.23 -0.88 -74.95
N ILE A 152 25.69 -1.67 -74.02
CA ILE A 152 26.42 -2.27 -72.90
C ILE A 152 25.93 -3.73 -72.61
N PRO A 153 26.78 -4.57 -72.06
CA PRO A 153 26.40 -5.95 -71.69
C PRO A 153 25.48 -5.99 -70.45
N VAL A 154 24.68 -7.02 -70.32
CA VAL A 154 23.75 -7.26 -69.19
C VAL A 154 24.52 -7.21 -67.83
N ALA A 155 25.70 -7.80 -67.77
CA ALA A 155 26.54 -7.82 -66.55
C ALA A 155 26.85 -6.41 -66.00
N GLU A 156 26.94 -5.37 -66.84
CA GLU A 156 27.13 -4.00 -66.39
C GLU A 156 25.85 -3.42 -65.71
N VAL A 157 24.67 -3.77 -66.25
CA VAL A 157 23.40 -3.39 -65.66
C VAL A 157 23.24 -4.06 -64.28
N GLU A 158 23.51 -5.36 -64.19
CA GLU A 158 23.47 -6.11 -62.96
C GLU A 158 24.42 -5.50 -61.89
N ARG A 159 25.61 -5.13 -62.29
CA ARG A 159 26.58 -4.48 -61.41
C ARG A 159 26.03 -3.15 -60.87
N ARG A 160 25.46 -2.29 -61.74
CA ARG A 160 24.87 -1.01 -61.32
C ARG A 160 23.63 -1.18 -60.45
N GLN A 161 22.87 -2.25 -60.69
CA GLN A 161 21.74 -2.59 -59.87
C GLN A 161 22.19 -3.02 -58.46
N SER A 162 23.21 -3.88 -58.37
CA SER A 162 23.79 -4.32 -57.07
C SER A 162 24.40 -3.12 -56.32
N GLU A 163 25.06 -2.17 -57.03
CA GLU A 163 25.56 -0.94 -56.39
C GLU A 163 24.43 -0.08 -55.83
N LEU A 164 23.26 0.00 -56.47
CA LEU A 164 22.09 0.71 -55.99
C LEU A 164 21.49 -0.02 -54.79
N GLU A 165 21.37 -1.33 -54.79
CA GLU A 165 20.85 -2.11 -53.68
C GLU A 165 21.71 -1.93 -52.43
N ILE A 166 23.04 -1.97 -52.57
CA ILE A 166 23.98 -1.70 -51.43
C ILE A 166 23.75 -0.28 -50.92
N ALA A 167 23.66 0.72 -51.80
CA ALA A 167 23.45 2.11 -51.38
C ALA A 167 22.10 2.31 -50.66
N GLN A 168 21.06 1.58 -51.10
CA GLN A 168 19.76 1.59 -50.44
C GLN A 168 19.83 1.02 -49.03
N ALA A 169 20.50 -0.16 -48.88
CA ALA A 169 20.68 -0.78 -47.56
C ALA A 169 21.47 0.13 -46.59
N GLU A 170 22.50 0.85 -47.10
CA GLU A 170 23.24 1.84 -46.30
C GLU A 170 22.34 3.01 -45.82
N LEU A 171 21.43 3.49 -46.71
CA LEU A 171 20.48 4.53 -46.34
C LEU A 171 19.48 4.05 -45.32
N ASP A 172 18.94 2.84 -45.49
CA ASP A 172 17.98 2.26 -44.56
C ASP A 172 18.62 2.10 -43.17
N ALA A 173 19.84 1.56 -43.07
CA ALA A 173 20.58 1.43 -41.83
C ALA A 173 20.84 2.80 -41.14
N ALA A 174 21.19 3.83 -41.93
CA ALA A 174 21.39 5.17 -41.36
C ALA A 174 20.08 5.82 -40.93
N THR A 175 18.97 5.50 -41.60
CA THR A 175 17.61 5.95 -41.23
C THR A 175 17.20 5.32 -39.90
N ASP A 176 17.39 4.00 -39.76
CA ASP A 176 17.06 3.27 -38.53
C ASP A 176 17.85 3.79 -37.34
N GLN A 177 19.16 4.09 -37.53
CA GLN A 177 20.00 4.66 -36.49
C GLN A 177 19.47 6.01 -36.00
N LEU A 178 19.05 6.91 -36.92
CA LEU A 178 18.46 8.21 -36.54
C LEU A 178 17.11 8.05 -35.85
N SER A 179 16.32 7.07 -36.25
CA SER A 179 15.05 6.73 -35.59
C SER A 179 15.28 6.24 -34.17
N LEU A 180 16.30 5.40 -33.93
CA LEU A 180 16.72 4.97 -32.58
C LEU A 180 17.17 6.16 -31.70
N PHE A 181 17.71 7.20 -32.30
CA PHE A 181 18.04 8.43 -31.60
C PHE A 181 16.85 9.36 -31.35
N GLY A 182 15.64 8.91 -31.72
CA GLY A 182 14.38 9.62 -31.46
C GLY A 182 13.99 10.63 -32.52
N MET A 183 14.64 10.65 -33.71
CA MET A 183 14.21 11.46 -34.84
C MET A 183 13.00 10.82 -35.53
N ASP A 184 11.93 11.58 -35.66
CA ASP A 184 10.73 11.14 -36.35
C ASP A 184 10.84 11.30 -37.90
N ASN A 185 9.89 10.69 -38.62
CA ASN A 185 9.88 10.73 -40.07
C ASN A 185 9.79 12.16 -40.68
N MET A 186 9.21 13.11 -39.96
CA MET A 186 9.15 14.50 -40.42
C MET A 186 10.50 15.16 -40.24
N GLU A 187 11.19 14.94 -39.16
CA GLU A 187 12.53 15.46 -38.89
C GLU A 187 13.56 14.90 -39.87
N LEU A 188 13.45 13.60 -40.24
CA LEU A 188 14.26 12.98 -41.28
C LEU A 188 14.05 13.61 -42.68
N LYS A 189 12.79 13.87 -43.06
CA LYS A 189 12.45 14.56 -44.31
C LYS A 189 12.99 15.98 -44.31
N GLU A 190 12.86 16.71 -43.21
CA GLU A 190 13.39 18.03 -43.05
C GLU A 190 14.93 18.08 -43.12
N LEU A 191 15.61 17.10 -42.47
CA LEU A 191 17.06 16.93 -42.56
C LEU A 191 17.51 16.75 -44.01
N LYS A 192 16.85 15.84 -44.75
CA LYS A 192 17.13 15.61 -46.18
C LYS A 192 16.90 16.84 -47.02
N LYS A 193 15.78 17.55 -46.81
CA LYS A 193 15.42 18.79 -47.59
C LYS A 193 16.40 19.91 -47.27
N ARG A 194 16.78 20.10 -46.04
CA ARG A 194 17.67 21.17 -45.58
C ARG A 194 19.12 20.93 -46.00
N GLY A 195 19.56 19.65 -46.02
CA GLY A 195 20.92 19.25 -46.35
C GLY A 195 21.99 19.72 -45.35
N LYS A 196 21.56 20.18 -44.17
CA LYS A 196 22.45 20.69 -43.11
C LYS A 196 22.21 19.95 -41.82
N ILE A 197 23.28 19.57 -41.11
CA ILE A 197 23.29 18.90 -39.82
C ILE A 197 22.82 19.90 -38.75
N LEU A 198 21.96 19.44 -37.84
CA LEU A 198 21.61 20.11 -36.61
C LEU A 198 22.26 19.36 -35.44
N PRO A 199 23.22 20.00 -34.74
CA PRO A 199 23.96 19.30 -33.67
C PRO A 199 23.13 19.11 -32.40
N TRP A 200 21.84 19.33 -32.43
CA TRP A 200 20.93 19.21 -31.30
C TRP A 200 19.67 18.40 -31.64
N LEU A 201 19.11 17.82 -30.58
CA LEU A 201 17.85 17.10 -30.58
C LEU A 201 16.99 17.62 -29.43
N ASP A 202 15.69 17.70 -29.66
CA ASP A 202 14.73 18.04 -28.61
C ASP A 202 14.26 16.75 -27.90
N ILE A 203 14.41 16.71 -26.57
CA ILE A 203 13.80 15.68 -25.72
C ILE A 203 12.35 16.06 -25.57
N LYS A 204 11.45 15.16 -25.98
CA LYS A 204 10.00 15.39 -26.04
C LYS A 204 9.27 14.55 -24.97
N ALA A 205 8.14 15.06 -24.51
CA ALA A 205 7.23 14.32 -23.64
C ALA A 205 6.61 13.13 -24.38
N THR A 206 6.68 11.96 -23.82
CA THR A 206 6.10 10.73 -24.38
C THR A 206 4.65 10.52 -23.94
N ARG A 207 4.21 11.24 -22.92
CA ARG A 207 2.86 11.23 -22.35
C ARG A 207 2.47 12.64 -21.91
N GLU A 208 1.18 12.91 -21.92
CA GLU A 208 0.64 14.14 -21.30
C GLU A 208 0.54 13.99 -19.78
N GLY A 209 0.69 15.11 -19.07
CA GLY A 209 0.64 15.15 -17.61
C GLY A 209 1.49 16.27 -17.03
N TYR A 210 1.77 16.18 -15.75
CA TYR A 210 2.55 17.15 -14.99
C TYR A 210 3.99 16.68 -14.81
N ILE A 211 4.94 17.60 -14.89
CA ILE A 211 6.34 17.33 -14.55
C ILE A 211 6.46 17.18 -13.01
N ILE A 212 6.58 15.96 -12.52
CA ILE A 212 6.68 15.67 -11.09
C ILE A 212 8.11 15.51 -10.59
N ALA A 213 9.05 15.22 -11.50
CA ALA A 213 10.47 15.24 -11.19
C ALA A 213 11.30 15.76 -12.37
N ARG A 214 12.35 16.50 -12.05
CA ARG A 214 13.34 17.01 -13.00
C ARG A 214 14.73 16.81 -12.40
N ASN A 215 15.47 15.85 -12.94
CA ASN A 215 16.78 15.41 -12.42
C ASN A 215 17.93 15.90 -13.30
N VAL A 216 17.73 16.99 -14.04
CA VAL A 216 18.71 17.51 -14.98
C VAL A 216 18.74 19.04 -14.98
N ILE A 217 19.92 19.59 -15.23
CA ILE A 217 20.17 21.03 -15.33
C ILE A 217 20.85 21.39 -16.65
N VAL A 218 20.73 22.65 -17.07
CA VAL A 218 21.44 23.17 -18.26
C VAL A 218 22.96 23.07 -18.04
N GLY A 219 23.66 22.61 -19.08
CA GLY A 219 25.12 22.39 -19.04
C GLY A 219 25.54 20.99 -18.61
N GLN A 220 24.67 20.20 -18.01
CA GLN A 220 24.94 18.82 -17.60
C GLN A 220 25.11 17.92 -18.84
N VAL A 221 26.05 16.97 -18.73
CA VAL A 221 26.20 15.86 -19.67
C VAL A 221 25.36 14.71 -19.18
N VAL A 222 24.55 14.14 -20.08
CA VAL A 222 23.64 13.03 -19.81
C VAL A 222 23.95 11.87 -20.75
N GLN A 223 23.57 10.66 -20.32
CA GLN A 223 23.75 9.43 -21.07
C GLN A 223 22.38 8.77 -21.33
N PRO A 224 22.29 7.84 -22.29
CA PRO A 224 21.13 6.97 -22.43
C PRO A 224 20.83 6.26 -21.11
N ALA A 225 19.54 6.13 -20.75
CA ALA A 225 19.04 5.59 -19.50
C ALA A 225 19.10 6.52 -18.27
N ASP A 226 19.74 7.69 -18.31
CA ASP A 226 19.60 8.66 -17.24
C ASP A 226 18.14 9.15 -17.16
N PRO A 227 17.47 9.08 -15.99
CA PRO A 227 16.12 9.60 -15.80
C PRO A 227 16.17 11.13 -15.72
N LEU A 228 15.73 11.82 -16.77
CA LEU A 228 15.81 13.28 -16.84
C LEU A 228 14.54 13.95 -16.32
N PHE A 229 13.39 13.44 -16.72
CA PHE A 229 12.09 13.95 -16.31
C PHE A 229 11.16 12.80 -15.95
N GLN A 230 10.23 13.09 -15.06
CA GLN A 230 9.09 12.22 -14.78
C GLN A 230 7.81 13.01 -15.02
N VAL A 231 6.97 12.50 -15.92
CA VAL A 231 5.67 13.07 -16.26
C VAL A 231 4.59 12.13 -15.76
N ALA A 232 3.64 12.64 -15.01
CA ALA A 232 2.55 11.85 -14.46
C ALA A 232 1.19 12.54 -14.73
N ASP A 233 0.21 11.72 -15.10
CA ASP A 233 -1.19 12.11 -15.04
C ASP A 233 -1.65 11.92 -13.58
N LEU A 234 -1.94 13.03 -12.92
CA LEU A 234 -2.34 13.08 -11.52
C LEU A 234 -3.86 13.04 -11.30
N SER A 235 -4.64 12.75 -12.35
CA SER A 235 -6.11 12.62 -12.22
C SER A 235 -6.55 11.46 -11.37
N HIS A 236 -5.69 10.46 -11.24
CA HIS A 236 -5.81 9.33 -10.32
C HIS A 236 -4.49 9.13 -9.60
N VAL A 237 -4.58 8.67 -8.37
CA VAL A 237 -3.43 8.35 -7.53
C VAL A 237 -3.64 7.00 -6.86
N TRP A 238 -2.57 6.38 -6.45
CA TRP A 238 -2.65 5.19 -5.60
C TRP A 238 -2.51 5.58 -4.14
N VAL A 239 -3.27 4.92 -3.30
CA VAL A 239 -3.03 4.90 -1.86
C VAL A 239 -2.51 3.50 -1.53
N VAL A 240 -1.26 3.45 -1.08
CA VAL A 240 -0.57 2.19 -0.77
C VAL A 240 -0.48 2.05 0.73
N GLY A 241 -0.97 0.93 1.25
CA GLY A 241 -0.95 0.60 2.66
C GLY A 241 -0.43 -0.80 2.90
N ASP A 242 0.11 -1.00 4.09
CA ASP A 242 0.68 -2.27 4.56
C ASP A 242 -0.31 -2.94 5.52
N VAL A 243 -1.13 -3.83 4.99
CA VAL A 243 -2.18 -4.54 5.75
C VAL A 243 -1.55 -5.69 6.55
N PRO A 244 -1.81 -5.81 7.88
CA PRO A 244 -1.35 -6.94 8.67
C PRO A 244 -1.79 -8.30 8.08
N GLU A 245 -0.89 -9.30 8.09
CA GLU A 245 -1.10 -10.63 7.51
C GLU A 245 -2.41 -11.31 7.98
N GLN A 246 -2.76 -11.07 9.25
CA GLN A 246 -3.95 -11.68 9.87
C GLN A 246 -5.26 -11.23 9.21
N ILE A 247 -5.29 -10.00 8.71
CA ILE A 247 -6.45 -9.35 8.11
C ILE A 247 -6.41 -9.45 6.58
N ALA A 248 -5.21 -9.48 6.02
CA ALA A 248 -4.98 -9.46 4.58
C ALA A 248 -5.68 -10.61 3.83
N ARG A 249 -5.95 -11.74 4.51
CA ARG A 249 -6.69 -12.88 3.94
C ARG A 249 -8.15 -12.53 3.58
N ASP A 250 -8.74 -11.54 4.25
CA ASP A 250 -10.12 -11.13 4.07
C ASP A 250 -10.25 -9.92 3.13
N VAL A 251 -9.12 -9.30 2.76
CA VAL A 251 -9.04 -8.20 1.79
C VAL A 251 -9.15 -8.75 0.36
N ARG A 252 -10.03 -8.16 -0.45
CA ARG A 252 -10.31 -8.62 -1.82
C ARG A 252 -10.11 -7.52 -2.84
N LEU A 253 -9.80 -7.93 -4.08
CA LEU A 253 -9.82 -7.03 -5.23
C LEU A 253 -11.23 -6.46 -5.42
N GLU A 254 -11.31 -5.24 -5.95
CA GLU A 254 -12.56 -4.49 -6.21
C GLU A 254 -13.35 -4.14 -4.93
N GLN A 255 -12.81 -4.39 -3.75
CA GLN A 255 -13.40 -3.96 -2.49
C GLN A 255 -13.28 -2.44 -2.35
N HIS A 256 -14.40 -1.79 -1.98
CA HIS A 256 -14.42 -0.37 -1.64
C HIS A 256 -13.86 -0.14 -0.24
N VAL A 257 -13.05 0.89 -0.10
CA VAL A 257 -12.42 1.30 1.15
C VAL A 257 -12.49 2.81 1.33
N GLU A 258 -12.67 3.23 2.57
CA GLU A 258 -12.67 4.64 2.93
C GLU A 258 -11.24 5.10 3.23
N ILE A 259 -10.84 6.23 2.66
CA ILE A 259 -9.50 6.79 2.83
C ILE A 259 -9.61 8.15 3.50
N ASN A 260 -8.92 8.30 4.60
CA ASN A 260 -8.73 9.58 5.28
C ASN A 260 -7.33 10.11 5.00
N VAL A 261 -7.26 11.34 4.50
CA VAL A 261 -6.00 12.08 4.35
C VAL A 261 -6.02 13.26 5.33
N PRO A 262 -5.32 13.18 6.47
CA PRO A 262 -5.39 14.18 7.54
C PRO A 262 -5.09 15.62 7.07
N ALA A 263 -4.23 15.77 6.07
CA ALA A 263 -3.88 17.05 5.48
C ALA A 263 -5.06 17.73 4.73
N LEU A 264 -6.10 16.98 4.35
CA LEU A 264 -7.29 17.47 3.65
C LEU A 264 -8.51 17.65 4.60
N GLY A 265 -8.34 17.38 5.89
CA GLY A 265 -9.40 17.48 6.90
C GLY A 265 -10.17 16.16 7.09
N PRO A 266 -11.37 16.21 7.69
CA PRO A 266 -12.10 15.02 8.13
C PRO A 266 -12.88 14.31 7.00
N HIS A 267 -12.68 14.69 5.75
CA HIS A 267 -13.39 14.09 4.63
C HIS A 267 -12.84 12.72 4.32
N LEU A 268 -13.74 11.73 4.20
CA LEU A 268 -13.43 10.40 3.71
C LEU A 268 -13.54 10.39 2.18
N LEU A 269 -12.54 9.85 1.54
CA LEU A 269 -12.51 9.62 0.11
C LEU A 269 -12.83 8.15 -0.15
N ASP A 270 -13.58 7.88 -1.21
CA ASP A 270 -13.84 6.51 -1.66
C ASP A 270 -12.70 6.03 -2.54
N GLY A 271 -12.25 4.80 -2.31
CA GLY A 271 -11.23 4.15 -3.11
C GLY A 271 -11.57 2.69 -3.34
N MET A 272 -11.03 2.14 -4.42
CA MET A 272 -11.21 0.74 -4.80
C MET A 272 -9.87 0.00 -4.75
N ILE A 273 -9.83 -1.15 -4.09
CA ILE A 273 -8.64 -2.00 -4.04
C ILE A 273 -8.39 -2.59 -5.44
N ILE A 274 -7.24 -2.25 -6.01
CA ILE A 274 -6.80 -2.70 -7.33
C ILE A 274 -5.71 -3.76 -7.28
N PHE A 275 -5.05 -3.90 -6.13
CA PHE A 275 -3.96 -4.87 -5.96
C PHE A 275 -3.80 -5.26 -4.50
N VAL A 276 -3.62 -6.56 -4.28
CA VAL A 276 -3.24 -7.17 -3.01
C VAL A 276 -2.04 -8.06 -3.29
N SER A 277 -0.94 -7.88 -2.58
CA SER A 277 0.29 -8.64 -2.81
C SER A 277 0.13 -10.11 -2.40
N ASP A 278 0.60 -11.03 -3.25
CA ASP A 278 0.68 -12.46 -2.92
C ASP A 278 1.84 -12.80 -1.96
N THR A 279 2.66 -11.81 -1.62
CA THR A 279 3.82 -11.98 -0.75
C THR A 279 3.71 -11.15 0.51
N VAL A 280 4.09 -11.75 1.62
CA VAL A 280 4.17 -11.08 2.93
C VAL A 280 5.56 -10.48 3.12
N ASN A 281 5.63 -9.23 3.51
CA ASN A 281 6.88 -8.61 3.94
C ASN A 281 7.35 -9.27 5.25
N ARG A 282 8.50 -9.93 5.21
CA ARG A 282 9.03 -10.72 6.34
C ARG A 282 9.39 -9.88 7.56
N LEU A 283 9.73 -8.61 7.37
CA LEU A 283 10.14 -7.72 8.46
C LEU A 283 8.94 -7.13 9.20
N THR A 284 7.94 -6.67 8.44
CA THR A 284 6.77 -5.98 8.99
C THR A 284 5.59 -6.92 9.24
N ARG A 285 5.59 -8.13 8.66
CA ARG A 285 4.46 -9.07 8.67
C ARG A 285 3.20 -8.46 8.07
N THR A 286 3.36 -7.73 6.96
CA THR A 286 2.28 -7.06 6.26
C THR A 286 2.21 -7.46 4.79
N VAL A 287 1.04 -7.30 4.20
CA VAL A 287 0.75 -7.48 2.78
C VAL A 287 0.49 -6.12 2.17
N MET A 288 1.24 -5.76 1.15
CA MET A 288 1.04 -4.50 0.44
C MET A 288 -0.29 -4.51 -0.32
N THR A 289 -1.09 -3.48 -0.11
CA THR A 289 -2.37 -3.30 -0.78
C THR A 289 -2.40 -1.92 -1.45
N ARG A 290 -2.85 -1.88 -2.71
CA ARG A 290 -3.02 -0.63 -3.47
C ARG A 290 -4.48 -0.34 -3.69
N VAL A 291 -4.84 0.91 -3.50
CA VAL A 291 -6.17 1.45 -3.73
C VAL A 291 -6.09 2.54 -4.76
N SER A 292 -6.92 2.49 -5.78
CA SER A 292 -7.09 3.58 -6.74
C SER A 292 -8.05 4.62 -6.19
N VAL A 293 -7.65 5.89 -6.27
CA VAL A 293 -8.45 7.02 -5.80
C VAL A 293 -8.49 8.08 -6.89
N GLU A 294 -9.69 8.58 -7.18
CA GLU A 294 -9.87 9.72 -8.09
C GLU A 294 -9.31 11.00 -7.47
N ASN A 295 -8.61 11.81 -8.27
CA ASN A 295 -7.94 13.04 -7.86
C ASN A 295 -8.10 14.13 -8.92
N SER A 296 -9.31 14.32 -9.43
CA SER A 296 -9.60 15.30 -10.51
C SER A 296 -9.25 16.72 -10.11
N ASP A 297 -9.40 17.08 -8.84
CA ASP A 297 -9.05 18.39 -8.27
C ASP A 297 -7.57 18.50 -7.85
N ARG A 298 -6.78 17.44 -7.96
CA ARG A 298 -5.34 17.34 -7.65
C ARG A 298 -4.97 17.77 -6.23
N LYS A 299 -5.87 17.58 -5.28
CA LYS A 299 -5.61 17.85 -3.86
C LYS A 299 -4.74 16.78 -3.23
N LEU A 300 -4.87 15.53 -3.70
CA LEU A 300 -4.01 14.44 -3.29
C LEU A 300 -2.65 14.59 -3.98
N LYS A 301 -1.62 14.82 -3.19
CA LYS A 301 -0.25 14.92 -3.69
C LYS A 301 0.53 13.66 -3.32
N PRO A 302 1.38 13.16 -4.22
CA PRO A 302 2.30 12.08 -3.89
C PRO A 302 3.04 12.36 -2.58
N ASP A 303 3.33 11.30 -1.83
CA ASP A 303 3.95 11.30 -0.51
C ASP A 303 3.09 11.84 0.66
N MET A 304 1.85 12.26 0.43
CA MET A 304 0.93 12.54 1.53
C MET A 304 0.64 11.27 2.32
N LEU A 305 0.59 11.42 3.65
CA LEU A 305 0.13 10.35 4.54
C LEU A 305 -1.38 10.22 4.46
N ALA A 306 -1.85 8.99 4.46
CA ALA A 306 -3.24 8.62 4.46
C ALA A 306 -3.50 7.48 5.45
N ASN A 307 -4.76 7.31 5.83
CA ASN A 307 -5.23 6.15 6.56
C ASN A 307 -6.32 5.47 5.73
N MET A 308 -6.13 4.20 5.46
CA MET A 308 -7.11 3.37 4.78
C MET A 308 -7.96 2.66 5.83
N HIS A 309 -9.27 2.79 5.74
CA HIS A 309 -10.23 2.09 6.59
C HIS A 309 -10.80 0.91 5.80
N ILE A 310 -10.33 -0.27 6.14
CA ILE A 310 -10.81 -1.52 5.54
C ILE A 310 -11.88 -2.09 6.47
N THR A 311 -13.05 -2.37 5.92
CA THR A 311 -14.12 -3.07 6.63
C THR A 311 -13.82 -4.56 6.55
N ASP A 312 -13.64 -5.21 7.70
CA ASP A 312 -13.46 -6.65 7.79
C ASP A 312 -14.74 -7.41 7.40
N ALA A 313 -14.63 -8.71 7.17
CA ALA A 313 -15.79 -9.55 6.93
C ALA A 313 -16.75 -9.47 8.11
N GLN A 314 -18.05 -9.32 7.83
CA GLN A 314 -19.08 -9.37 8.86
C GLN A 314 -19.00 -10.72 9.59
N HIS A 315 -18.93 -10.65 10.90
CA HIS A 315 -18.98 -11.83 11.75
C HIS A 315 -19.99 -11.64 12.87
N GLU A 316 -20.64 -12.73 13.25
CA GLU A 316 -21.59 -12.71 14.35
C GLU A 316 -20.84 -12.52 15.68
N VAL A 317 -21.16 -11.43 16.37
CA VAL A 317 -20.57 -11.10 17.67
C VAL A 317 -21.66 -11.01 18.72
N LEU A 318 -21.42 -11.65 19.87
CA LEU A 318 -22.30 -11.52 21.01
C LEU A 318 -22.20 -10.10 21.56
N VAL A 319 -23.31 -9.42 21.71
CA VAL A 319 -23.36 -8.04 22.21
C VAL A 319 -24.27 -7.89 23.41
N VAL A 320 -23.96 -6.87 24.21
CA VAL A 320 -24.82 -6.42 25.33
C VAL A 320 -25.10 -4.92 25.17
N PRO A 321 -26.29 -4.46 25.57
CA PRO A 321 -26.60 -3.02 25.64
C PRO A 321 -25.72 -2.32 26.69
N GLU A 322 -25.37 -1.04 26.45
CA GLU A 322 -24.58 -0.25 27.40
C GLU A 322 -25.21 -0.17 28.80
N GLY A 323 -26.56 -0.13 28.87
CA GLY A 323 -27.30 -0.12 30.15
C GLY A 323 -27.17 -1.41 30.98
N ALA A 324 -26.61 -2.49 30.43
CA ALA A 324 -26.32 -3.72 31.14
C ALA A 324 -24.98 -3.68 31.88
N ILE A 325 -24.10 -2.74 31.55
CA ILE A 325 -22.70 -2.72 31.97
C ILE A 325 -22.56 -1.86 33.20
N VAL A 326 -21.84 -2.40 34.19
CA VAL A 326 -21.41 -1.66 35.39
C VAL A 326 -19.88 -1.67 35.42
N ARG A 327 -19.28 -0.49 35.60
CA ARG A 327 -17.82 -0.34 35.67
C ARG A 327 -17.37 -0.07 37.09
N GLU A 328 -16.43 -0.89 37.55
CA GLU A 328 -15.82 -0.76 38.86
C GLU A 328 -14.31 -1.04 38.78
N LEU A 329 -13.49 -0.14 39.37
CA LEU A 329 -12.02 -0.27 39.39
C LEU A 329 -11.39 -0.59 38.01
N ASN A 330 -11.94 0.04 36.97
CA ASN A 330 -11.51 -0.14 35.58
C ASN A 330 -11.79 -1.55 34.98
N GLN A 331 -12.73 -2.30 35.58
CA GLN A 331 -13.24 -3.58 35.08
C GLN A 331 -14.73 -3.45 34.77
N ASP A 332 -15.16 -4.13 33.71
CA ASP A 332 -16.56 -4.14 33.29
C ASP A 332 -17.25 -5.42 33.80
N TYR A 333 -18.47 -5.25 34.31
CA TYR A 333 -19.27 -6.33 34.87
C TYR A 333 -20.68 -6.28 34.33
N VAL A 334 -21.32 -7.45 34.28
CA VAL A 334 -22.74 -7.64 33.94
C VAL A 334 -23.41 -8.46 35.02
N PHE A 335 -24.66 -8.15 35.34
CA PHE A 335 -25.45 -8.96 36.28
C PHE A 335 -26.20 -10.05 35.53
N VAL A 336 -25.91 -11.31 35.87
CA VAL A 336 -26.59 -12.50 35.35
C VAL A 336 -27.69 -12.89 36.36
N ALA A 337 -28.92 -13.07 35.89
CA ALA A 337 -30.03 -13.53 36.69
C ALA A 337 -29.93 -15.03 36.95
N VAL A 338 -29.65 -15.44 38.20
CA VAL A 338 -29.61 -16.82 38.64
C VAL A 338 -31.04 -17.30 38.96
N SER A 339 -31.88 -16.43 39.54
CA SER A 339 -33.30 -16.63 39.75
C SER A 339 -34.05 -15.29 39.52
N ASP A 340 -35.35 -15.24 39.74
CA ASP A 340 -36.18 -14.07 39.50
C ASP A 340 -35.80 -12.83 40.31
N ASN A 341 -35.19 -13.01 41.47
CA ASN A 341 -34.73 -11.93 42.37
C ASN A 341 -33.28 -12.02 42.77
N HIS A 342 -32.54 -13.00 42.28
CA HIS A 342 -31.13 -13.23 42.66
C HIS A 342 -30.22 -13.05 41.45
N PHE A 343 -29.24 -12.14 41.55
CA PHE A 343 -28.36 -11.75 40.49
C PHE A 343 -26.89 -11.96 40.88
N GLN A 344 -26.10 -12.48 39.97
CA GLN A 344 -24.69 -12.67 40.14
C GLN A 344 -23.92 -11.70 39.25
N ARG A 345 -22.99 -10.96 39.81
CA ARG A 345 -22.09 -10.07 39.08
C ARG A 345 -20.98 -10.91 38.43
N VAL A 346 -20.90 -10.82 37.11
CA VAL A 346 -19.89 -11.54 36.28
C VAL A 346 -18.97 -10.53 35.64
N HIS A 347 -17.66 -10.75 35.77
CA HIS A 347 -16.65 -9.97 35.07
C HIS A 347 -16.70 -10.28 33.59
N VAL A 348 -16.66 -9.24 32.76
CA VAL A 348 -16.71 -9.35 31.28
C VAL A 348 -15.58 -8.57 30.64
N GLU A 349 -15.01 -9.13 29.59
CA GLU A 349 -14.13 -8.40 28.70
C GLU A 349 -14.96 -7.89 27.51
N LEU A 350 -15.01 -6.59 27.33
CA LEU A 350 -15.85 -5.96 26.30
C LEU A 350 -14.97 -5.25 25.25
N GLY A 351 -15.41 -5.29 24.01
CA GLY A 351 -14.87 -4.52 22.92
C GLY A 351 -15.29 -3.04 22.94
N PRO A 352 -14.87 -2.23 21.96
CA PRO A 352 -15.31 -0.85 21.82
C PRO A 352 -16.82 -0.75 21.58
N GLU A 353 -17.41 0.35 21.98
CA GLU A 353 -18.84 0.61 21.76
C GLU A 353 -19.13 0.84 20.28
N VAL A 354 -20.20 0.19 19.79
CA VAL A 354 -20.73 0.35 18.43
C VAL A 354 -22.24 0.51 18.53
N ALA A 355 -22.79 1.64 18.14
CA ALA A 355 -24.22 1.92 18.12
C ALA A 355 -24.95 1.60 19.45
N SER A 356 -24.36 1.99 20.62
CA SER A 356 -24.85 1.73 21.98
C SER A 356 -24.88 0.25 22.38
N LEU A 357 -24.16 -0.59 21.67
CA LEU A 357 -23.90 -1.99 21.97
C LEU A 357 -22.42 -2.22 22.23
N ARG A 358 -22.11 -3.13 23.12
CA ARG A 358 -20.71 -3.52 23.40
C ARG A 358 -20.50 -5.01 23.09
N PRO A 359 -19.54 -5.32 22.19
CA PRO A 359 -19.16 -6.70 21.90
C PRO A 359 -18.61 -7.38 23.16
N VAL A 360 -19.05 -8.60 23.40
CA VAL A 360 -18.57 -9.44 24.50
C VAL A 360 -17.44 -10.32 24.00
N LEU A 361 -16.21 -10.05 24.45
CA LEU A 361 -15.03 -10.85 24.11
C LEU A 361 -14.92 -12.10 25.00
N LYS A 362 -15.25 -11.95 26.31
CA LYS A 362 -15.25 -13.04 27.28
C LYS A 362 -16.19 -12.76 28.44
N GLY A 363 -16.67 -13.83 29.09
CA GLY A 363 -17.38 -13.75 30.37
C GLY A 363 -18.87 -14.02 30.28
N LEU A 364 -19.50 -14.05 29.10
CA LEU A 364 -20.92 -14.37 28.92
C LEU A 364 -21.14 -15.38 27.81
N THR A 365 -22.28 -16.08 27.92
CA THR A 365 -22.81 -16.96 26.87
C THR A 365 -24.21 -16.51 26.45
N ILE A 366 -24.64 -16.90 25.25
CA ILE A 366 -25.91 -16.47 24.66
C ILE A 366 -27.14 -16.90 25.46
N ASP A 367 -27.04 -18.02 26.18
CA ASP A 367 -28.16 -18.61 26.92
C ASP A 367 -28.41 -17.97 28.29
N GLN A 368 -27.49 -17.11 28.74
CA GLN A 368 -27.59 -16.47 30.04
C GLN A 368 -28.62 -15.35 30.05
N ARG A 369 -29.43 -15.31 31.09
CA ARG A 369 -30.33 -14.19 31.37
C ARG A 369 -29.56 -13.08 32.06
N ILE A 370 -29.50 -11.90 31.46
CA ILE A 370 -28.77 -10.76 31.99
C ILE A 370 -29.69 -9.57 32.26
N VAL A 371 -29.28 -8.66 33.11
CA VAL A 371 -29.91 -7.35 33.25
C VAL A 371 -29.48 -6.48 32.09
N THR A 372 -30.39 -6.16 31.17
CA THR A 372 -30.13 -5.36 29.97
C THR A 372 -30.27 -3.86 30.20
N ALA A 373 -31.05 -3.45 31.23
CA ALA A 373 -31.16 -2.07 31.67
C ALA A 373 -31.39 -2.01 33.18
N GLY A 374 -30.89 -0.97 33.83
CA GLY A 374 -31.04 -0.76 35.27
C GLY A 374 -29.96 -1.44 36.12
N ALA A 375 -28.92 -2.01 35.53
CA ALA A 375 -27.81 -2.67 36.23
C ALA A 375 -27.13 -1.79 37.31
N PHE A 376 -27.12 -0.47 37.11
CA PHE A 376 -26.60 0.50 38.08
C PHE A 376 -27.37 0.47 39.43
N HIS A 377 -28.68 0.18 39.42
CA HIS A 377 -29.46 0.09 40.66
C HIS A 377 -29.05 -1.13 41.49
N LEU A 378 -28.77 -2.25 40.85
CA LEU A 378 -28.23 -3.45 41.50
C LEU A 378 -26.85 -3.22 42.10
N ASP A 379 -25.97 -2.54 41.35
CA ASP A 379 -24.62 -2.26 41.83
C ASP A 379 -24.65 -1.28 43.05
N SER A 380 -25.55 -0.30 43.00
CA SER A 380 -25.74 0.63 44.12
C SER A 380 -26.22 -0.11 45.39
N GLU A 381 -27.17 -1.04 45.26
CA GLU A 381 -27.66 -1.86 46.37
C GLU A 381 -26.61 -2.78 46.90
N ARG A 382 -25.83 -3.44 46.01
CA ARG A 382 -24.69 -4.28 46.38
C ARG A 382 -23.65 -3.53 47.22
N LYS A 383 -23.26 -2.32 46.74
CA LYS A 383 -22.31 -1.45 47.47
C LYS A 383 -22.83 -0.98 48.82
N LEU A 384 -24.15 -0.77 48.99
CA LEU A 384 -24.73 -0.50 50.29
C LEU A 384 -24.66 -1.68 51.22
N ALA A 385 -24.91 -2.92 50.69
CA ALA A 385 -24.80 -4.15 51.44
C ALA A 385 -23.34 -4.50 51.83
N GLU A 386 -22.36 -4.00 51.13
CA GLU A 386 -20.92 -4.15 51.49
C GLU A 386 -20.52 -3.24 52.66
N LEU A 387 -21.28 -2.18 52.94
CA LEU A 387 -20.98 -1.18 53.97
C LEU A 387 -21.68 -1.53 55.31
N GLU A 388 -22.66 -2.47 55.26
CA GLU A 388 -23.38 -3.00 56.46
C GLU A 388 -22.73 -4.35 56.93
#